data_aedc3e5601c4795dae4bd455f35364dd
#
_entry.id   aedc3e5601c4795dae4bd455f35364dd
#
_cell.length_a   1.000
_cell.length_b   1.000
_cell.length_c   1.000
_cell.angle_alpha   90.00
_cell.angle_beta   90.00
_cell.angle_gamma   90.00
#
_symmetry.space_group_name_H-M   'P 1'
#
loop_
_entity.id
_entity.type
_entity.pdbx_description
1 polymer ?
#
loop_
_entity_poly.entity_id
_entity_poly.type
_entity_poly.pdbx_seq_one_letter_code
_entity_poly.pdbx_strand_id
1 'polypeptide(L)'
;MPLLNYFVCHRTLGIKRHDLVLEIGSGGDPFLRSDILVDQFVDDEVERHTGLIIDRPLVVADGADLPFPSKSVDYVICAHVLEHVPNPAKFLDELSRVGKRGLIITPKGDYDKLHPKGGHIWYVWNVDGTLLLKQKESWNEYPDIREYFHQMVRLPGFWKLFDQSYPFFNTILEWDGTIRYQIHQDKQFDFSKFRKVHTHHEPSEGIVQKPTPSKQKIKARMARFVRPLISAHTNIDVPRIVCCLLCGGKLSLMSHADTYVTCSRCETRFPIRAGLLRLLREEMTH
;
A
#
# COMPACT_ATOMS: atom_id res chain seq x y z
N MET A 1 -1.42 -1.80 15.98
CA MET A 1 -2.64 -2.64 15.94
C MET A 1 -2.54 -3.73 16.99
N PRO A 2 -3.56 -3.97 17.80
CA PRO A 2 -3.61 -5.16 18.63
C PRO A 2 -3.63 -6.39 17.72
N LEU A 3 -2.95 -7.45 18.15
CA LEU A 3 -2.85 -8.72 17.44
C LEU A 3 -4.22 -9.29 17.00
N LEU A 4 -5.28 -8.97 17.71
CA LEU A 4 -6.64 -9.48 17.45
C LEU A 4 -7.24 -8.89 16.16
N ASN A 5 -7.05 -7.57 15.87
CA ASN A 5 -7.52 -6.96 14.63
C ASN A 5 -6.69 -7.39 13.43
N TYR A 6 -5.41 -7.60 13.62
CA TYR A 6 -4.55 -8.22 12.64
C TYR A 6 -5.09 -9.60 12.22
N PHE A 7 -5.48 -10.45 13.15
CA PHE A 7 -6.07 -11.76 12.86
C PHE A 7 -7.48 -11.68 12.25
N VAL A 8 -8.30 -10.72 12.64
CA VAL A 8 -9.66 -10.54 12.08
C VAL A 8 -9.60 -10.07 10.64
N CYS A 9 -8.80 -9.07 10.32
CA CYS A 9 -8.58 -8.63 8.94
C CYS A 9 -8.00 -9.74 8.06
N HIS A 10 -7.11 -10.59 8.59
CA HIS A 10 -6.47 -11.66 7.83
C HIS A 10 -7.33 -12.91 7.64
N ARG A 11 -8.30 -13.16 8.51
CA ARG A 11 -9.11 -14.40 8.49
C ARG A 11 -10.37 -14.30 7.64
N THR A 12 -10.85 -13.07 7.35
CA THR A 12 -12.13 -12.82 6.68
C THR A 12 -12.03 -12.51 5.19
N LEU A 13 -10.81 -12.38 4.64
CA LEU A 13 -10.59 -11.92 3.26
C LEU A 13 -10.96 -12.93 2.17
N GLY A 14 -11.51 -14.09 2.48
CA GLY A 14 -11.88 -15.10 1.49
C GLY A 14 -10.71 -15.53 0.57
N ILE A 15 -9.46 -15.25 0.96
CA ILE A 15 -8.26 -15.59 0.19
C ILE A 15 -7.98 -17.07 0.34
N LYS A 16 -7.92 -17.79 -0.77
CA LYS A 16 -7.60 -19.21 -0.80
C LYS A 16 -6.10 -19.44 -0.67
N ARG A 17 -5.70 -20.62 -0.21
CA ARG A 17 -4.29 -20.97 -0.03
C ARG A 17 -3.46 -20.88 -1.32
N HIS A 18 -4.07 -21.19 -2.46
CA HIS A 18 -3.43 -21.18 -3.77
C HIS A 18 -3.56 -19.85 -4.52
N ASP A 19 -4.25 -18.85 -3.95
CA ASP A 19 -4.29 -17.51 -4.55
C ASP A 19 -2.91 -16.86 -4.47
N LEU A 20 -2.46 -16.25 -5.55
CA LEU A 20 -1.29 -15.38 -5.57
C LEU A 20 -1.73 -14.00 -5.08
N VAL A 21 -1.15 -13.54 -3.98
CA VAL A 21 -1.53 -12.29 -3.31
C VAL A 21 -0.44 -11.23 -3.42
N LEU A 22 -0.78 -10.12 -4.04
CA LEU A 22 0.06 -8.93 -4.18
C LEU A 22 -0.37 -7.87 -3.17
N GLU A 23 0.57 -7.26 -2.46
CA GLU A 23 0.33 -6.13 -1.58
C GLU A 23 1.02 -4.87 -2.08
N ILE A 24 0.25 -3.79 -2.20
CA ILE A 24 0.73 -2.49 -2.66
C ILE A 24 0.91 -1.57 -1.47
N GLY A 25 2.11 -0.98 -1.32
CA GLY A 25 2.46 -0.09 -0.23
C GLY A 25 2.53 -0.81 1.12
N SER A 26 3.25 -1.92 1.19
CA SER A 26 3.32 -2.78 2.38
C SER A 26 3.94 -2.13 3.60
N GLY A 27 4.84 -1.16 3.41
CA GLY A 27 5.47 -0.40 4.49
C GLY A 27 6.10 -1.27 5.58
N GLY A 28 5.81 -0.91 6.83
CA GLY A 28 6.34 -1.58 8.03
C GLY A 28 5.41 -2.59 8.70
N ASP A 29 4.28 -2.94 8.07
CA ASP A 29 3.33 -3.92 8.63
C ASP A 29 2.64 -4.75 7.52
N PRO A 30 3.41 -5.52 6.73
CA PRO A 30 2.86 -6.31 5.64
C PRO A 30 1.84 -7.34 6.12
N PHE A 31 0.79 -7.54 5.35
CA PHE A 31 -0.22 -8.57 5.63
C PHE A 31 0.39 -9.96 5.55
N LEU A 32 0.07 -10.83 6.54
CA LEU A 32 0.64 -12.19 6.59
C LEU A 32 0.37 -12.99 5.33
N ARG A 33 -0.80 -12.76 4.70
CA ARG A 33 -1.23 -13.53 3.54
C ARG A 33 -0.63 -13.04 2.22
N SER A 34 0.02 -11.88 2.21
CA SER A 34 0.68 -11.37 1.00
C SER A 34 1.86 -12.25 0.61
N ASP A 35 1.98 -12.54 -0.67
CA ASP A 35 3.04 -13.36 -1.24
C ASP A 35 4.16 -12.50 -1.84
N ILE A 36 3.77 -11.37 -2.44
CA ILE A 36 4.66 -10.39 -3.06
C ILE A 36 4.32 -9.02 -2.50
N LEU A 37 5.33 -8.24 -2.21
CA LEU A 37 5.22 -6.85 -1.79
C LEU A 37 5.59 -5.92 -2.95
N VAL A 38 4.90 -4.80 -3.07
CA VAL A 38 5.25 -3.68 -3.95
C VAL A 38 5.33 -2.42 -3.11
N ASP A 39 6.43 -1.70 -3.21
CA ASP A 39 6.60 -0.39 -2.60
C ASP A 39 7.48 0.48 -3.50
N GLN A 40 7.11 1.74 -3.69
CA GLN A 40 7.87 2.68 -4.52
C GLN A 40 9.01 3.35 -3.74
N PHE A 41 8.78 3.63 -2.47
CA PHE A 41 9.62 4.50 -1.64
C PHE A 41 10.50 3.69 -0.67
N VAL A 42 11.28 2.73 -1.18
CA VAL A 42 12.11 1.84 -0.33
C VAL A 42 13.22 2.57 0.40
N ASP A 43 13.71 3.68 -0.16
CA ASP A 43 14.82 4.46 0.37
C ASP A 43 14.35 5.67 1.21
N ASP A 44 13.03 5.92 1.29
CA ASP A 44 12.45 7.06 1.97
C ASP A 44 11.65 6.61 3.22
N GLU A 45 12.02 7.13 4.39
CA GLU A 45 11.32 6.86 5.65
C GLU A 45 10.29 7.96 6.00
N VAL A 46 10.20 9.04 5.23
CA VAL A 46 9.38 10.23 5.56
C VAL A 46 7.87 9.89 5.56
N GLU A 47 7.44 9.07 4.61
CA GLU A 47 6.03 8.66 4.48
C GLU A 47 5.66 7.49 5.40
N ARG A 48 6.62 6.90 6.11
CA ARG A 48 6.41 5.72 6.93
C ARG A 48 6.54 6.02 8.41
N HIS A 49 5.57 5.58 9.18
CA HIS A 49 5.67 5.61 10.65
C HIS A 49 6.64 4.55 11.20
N THR A 50 7.00 3.54 10.38
CA THR A 50 7.89 2.43 10.76
C THR A 50 8.77 2.06 9.58
N GLY A 51 9.96 1.53 9.84
CA GLY A 51 10.86 1.07 8.77
C GLY A 51 10.24 -0.02 7.91
N LEU A 52 10.64 -0.10 6.64
CA LEU A 52 10.17 -1.10 5.68
C LEU A 52 10.50 -2.53 6.16
N ILE A 53 9.52 -3.42 6.10
CA ILE A 53 9.74 -4.85 6.37
C ILE A 53 9.79 -5.60 5.04
N ILE A 54 10.95 -6.26 4.80
CA ILE A 54 11.19 -7.11 3.62
C ILE A 54 11.42 -8.53 4.13
N ASP A 55 10.35 -9.26 4.38
CA ASP A 55 10.39 -10.65 4.86
C ASP A 55 9.99 -11.67 3.76
N ARG A 56 9.72 -11.16 2.55
CA ARG A 56 9.30 -11.90 1.35
C ARG A 56 9.68 -11.10 0.10
N PRO A 57 9.49 -11.66 -1.12
CA PRO A 57 9.80 -10.94 -2.36
C PRO A 57 9.16 -9.55 -2.40
N LEU A 58 9.98 -8.53 -2.66
CA LEU A 58 9.58 -7.14 -2.84
C LEU A 58 10.03 -6.66 -4.21
N VAL A 59 9.11 -6.02 -4.93
CA VAL A 59 9.34 -5.33 -6.20
C VAL A 59 9.23 -3.84 -5.95
N VAL A 60 10.24 -3.07 -6.34
CA VAL A 60 10.17 -1.61 -6.30
C VAL A 60 9.46 -1.12 -7.55
N ALA A 61 8.22 -0.64 -7.40
CA ALA A 61 7.40 -0.18 -8.52
C ALA A 61 6.36 0.85 -8.07
N ASP A 62 5.90 1.67 -9.03
CA ASP A 62 4.75 2.57 -8.85
C ASP A 62 3.45 1.76 -8.89
N GLY A 63 2.58 1.93 -7.89
CA GLY A 63 1.27 1.29 -7.86
C GLY A 63 0.33 1.73 -9.00
N ALA A 64 0.61 2.86 -9.64
CA ALA A 64 -0.09 3.33 -10.83
C ALA A 64 0.54 2.85 -12.16
N ASP A 65 1.59 2.02 -12.11
CA ASP A 65 2.27 1.43 -13.28
C ASP A 65 2.93 0.10 -12.87
N LEU A 66 2.10 -0.89 -12.59
CA LEU A 66 2.51 -2.17 -12.02
C LEU A 66 3.12 -3.09 -13.08
N PRO A 67 4.31 -3.65 -12.84
CA PRO A 67 5.00 -4.53 -13.78
C PRO A 67 4.46 -5.96 -13.77
N PHE A 68 3.16 -6.12 -13.75
CA PHE A 68 2.50 -7.42 -13.76
C PHE A 68 1.55 -7.55 -14.96
N PRO A 69 1.46 -8.70 -15.62
CA PRO A 69 0.48 -8.93 -16.67
C PRO A 69 -0.97 -8.74 -16.16
N SER A 70 -1.88 -8.42 -17.07
CA SER A 70 -3.29 -8.28 -16.72
C SER A 70 -3.84 -9.58 -16.13
N LYS A 71 -4.60 -9.46 -15.02
CA LYS A 71 -5.24 -10.58 -14.31
C LYS A 71 -4.29 -11.72 -13.89
N SER A 72 -3.00 -11.39 -13.73
CA SER A 72 -1.98 -12.38 -13.33
C SER A 72 -1.94 -12.64 -11.82
N VAL A 73 -2.59 -11.80 -11.02
CA VAL A 73 -2.65 -11.89 -9.56
C VAL A 73 -4.07 -12.21 -9.13
N ASP A 74 -4.24 -13.18 -8.23
CA ASP A 74 -5.56 -13.61 -7.79
C ASP A 74 -6.20 -12.62 -6.80
N TYR A 75 -5.39 -11.98 -5.97
CA TYR A 75 -5.86 -11.04 -4.96
C TYR A 75 -4.88 -9.88 -4.76
N VAL A 76 -5.36 -8.65 -4.77
CA VAL A 76 -4.57 -7.44 -4.47
C VAL A 76 -4.99 -6.86 -3.13
N ILE A 77 -4.04 -6.58 -2.26
CA ILE A 77 -4.24 -5.85 -1.01
C ILE A 77 -3.63 -4.47 -1.17
N CYS A 78 -4.41 -3.44 -0.86
CA CYS A 78 -3.97 -2.04 -0.85
C CYS A 78 -4.52 -1.38 0.42
N ALA A 79 -3.65 -1.11 1.39
CA ALA A 79 -4.05 -0.56 2.67
C ALA A 79 -3.25 0.72 2.98
N HIS A 80 -3.97 1.82 3.21
CA HIS A 80 -3.40 3.13 3.54
C HIS A 80 -2.40 3.64 2.48
N VAL A 81 -2.79 3.57 1.20
CA VAL A 81 -2.03 4.05 0.04
C VAL A 81 -2.86 4.99 -0.82
N LEU A 82 -4.12 4.64 -1.10
CA LEU A 82 -4.96 5.36 -2.05
C LEU A 82 -5.12 6.85 -1.71
N GLU A 83 -5.18 7.17 -0.43
CA GLU A 83 -5.30 8.54 0.07
C GLU A 83 -4.10 9.45 -0.26
N HIS A 84 -2.94 8.85 -0.60
CA HIS A 84 -1.69 9.54 -0.95
C HIS A 84 -1.45 9.64 -2.46
N VAL A 85 -2.20 8.90 -3.28
CA VAL A 85 -1.89 8.72 -4.70
C VAL A 85 -2.24 9.96 -5.52
N PRO A 86 -1.30 10.57 -6.28
CA PRO A 86 -1.58 11.76 -7.07
C PRO A 86 -2.61 11.54 -8.19
N ASN A 87 -2.63 10.36 -8.80
CA ASN A 87 -3.59 10.00 -9.85
C ASN A 87 -4.38 8.74 -9.45
N PRO A 88 -5.45 8.87 -8.64
CA PRO A 88 -6.20 7.73 -8.14
C PRO A 88 -6.93 6.96 -9.24
N ALA A 89 -7.34 7.60 -10.35
CA ALA A 89 -7.96 6.90 -11.48
C ALA A 89 -6.99 5.88 -12.07
N LYS A 90 -5.81 6.32 -12.48
CA LYS A 90 -4.77 5.45 -13.04
C LYS A 90 -4.39 4.34 -12.06
N PHE A 91 -4.28 4.66 -10.78
CA PHE A 91 -3.95 3.68 -9.74
C PHE A 91 -5.04 2.60 -9.58
N LEU A 92 -6.31 2.98 -9.49
CA LEU A 92 -7.43 2.04 -9.32
C LEU A 92 -7.64 1.17 -10.57
N ASP A 93 -7.46 1.75 -11.76
CA ASP A 93 -7.50 1.02 -13.02
C ASP A 93 -6.37 -0.01 -13.09
N GLU A 94 -5.19 0.35 -12.60
CA GLU A 94 -4.02 -0.53 -12.58
C GLU A 94 -4.18 -1.68 -11.58
N LEU A 95 -4.73 -1.44 -10.39
CA LEU A 95 -5.12 -2.50 -9.46
C LEU A 95 -6.12 -3.46 -10.10
N SER A 96 -7.15 -2.89 -10.79
CA SER A 96 -8.16 -3.67 -11.51
C SER A 96 -7.56 -4.44 -12.68
N ARG A 97 -6.57 -3.88 -13.37
CA ARG A 97 -5.89 -4.54 -14.49
C ARG A 97 -5.11 -5.77 -14.03
N VAL A 98 -4.34 -5.63 -12.97
CA VAL A 98 -3.42 -6.68 -12.49
C VAL A 98 -4.16 -7.76 -11.70
N GLY A 99 -5.04 -7.36 -10.79
CA GLY A 99 -5.76 -8.26 -9.89
C GLY A 99 -7.07 -8.79 -10.48
N LYS A 100 -7.44 -10.01 -10.11
CA LYS A 100 -8.79 -10.55 -10.37
C LYS A 100 -9.78 -9.96 -9.38
N ARG A 101 -9.40 -9.84 -8.11
CA ARG A 101 -10.16 -9.30 -6.99
C ARG A 101 -9.23 -8.73 -5.94
N GLY A 102 -9.74 -8.05 -4.95
CA GLY A 102 -8.88 -7.49 -3.91
C GLY A 102 -9.60 -6.73 -2.82
N LEU A 103 -8.80 -6.07 -2.00
CA LEU A 103 -9.20 -5.27 -0.85
C LEU A 103 -8.51 -3.91 -0.90
N ILE A 104 -9.28 -2.85 -0.72
CA ILE A 104 -8.78 -1.50 -0.47
C ILE A 104 -9.22 -1.08 0.93
N ILE A 105 -8.27 -0.59 1.72
CA ILE A 105 -8.51 0.02 3.03
C ILE A 105 -7.85 1.40 3.03
N THR A 106 -8.57 2.42 3.48
CA THR A 106 -8.08 3.79 3.63
C THR A 106 -8.85 4.48 4.76
N PRO A 107 -8.33 5.53 5.40
CA PRO A 107 -9.12 6.28 6.35
C PRO A 107 -10.43 6.75 5.72
N LYS A 108 -11.54 6.60 6.43
CA LYS A 108 -12.82 7.10 5.96
C LYS A 108 -12.78 8.64 5.90
N GLY A 109 -13.35 9.21 4.84
CA GLY A 109 -13.27 10.65 4.62
C GLY A 109 -13.72 11.48 5.82
N ASP A 110 -14.76 11.04 6.55
CA ASP A 110 -15.23 11.74 7.74
C ASP A 110 -14.23 11.66 8.89
N TYR A 111 -13.59 10.50 9.09
CA TYR A 111 -12.54 10.34 10.08
C TYR A 111 -11.29 11.17 9.72
N ASP A 112 -10.92 11.18 8.44
CA ASP A 112 -9.76 11.93 7.96
C ASP A 112 -9.96 13.46 8.02
N LYS A 113 -11.22 13.96 8.02
CA LYS A 113 -11.53 15.36 8.35
C LYS A 113 -11.26 15.68 9.82
N LEU A 114 -11.57 14.73 10.72
CA LEU A 114 -11.37 14.90 12.16
C LEU A 114 -9.90 14.71 12.55
N HIS A 115 -9.19 13.83 11.86
CA HIS A 115 -7.80 13.46 12.18
C HIS A 115 -6.94 13.48 10.91
N PRO A 116 -6.78 14.66 10.28
CA PRO A 116 -6.06 14.79 9.02
C PRO A 116 -4.58 14.43 9.19
N LYS A 117 -4.01 13.82 8.14
CA LYS A 117 -2.60 13.57 7.99
C LYS A 117 -2.03 14.39 6.84
N GLY A 118 -0.81 14.89 6.97
CA GLY A 118 -0.21 15.79 6.01
C GLY A 118 -0.05 15.22 4.59
N GLY A 119 0.06 13.90 4.45
CA GLY A 119 0.19 13.23 3.15
C GLY A 119 -1.12 12.81 2.50
N HIS A 120 -2.25 12.91 3.21
CA HIS A 120 -3.52 12.53 2.65
C HIS A 120 -4.08 13.65 1.75
N ILE A 121 -4.15 13.40 0.46
CA ILE A 121 -4.66 14.34 -0.55
C ILE A 121 -6.11 14.07 -0.94
N TRP A 122 -6.67 12.93 -0.53
CA TRP A 122 -8.04 12.51 -0.84
C TRP A 122 -8.82 12.16 0.42
N TYR A 123 -10.08 12.63 0.48
CA TYR A 123 -11.11 12.02 1.29
C TYR A 123 -11.72 10.86 0.53
N VAL A 124 -11.87 9.70 1.16
CA VAL A 124 -12.35 8.49 0.50
C VAL A 124 -13.52 7.88 1.26
N TRP A 125 -14.60 7.55 0.54
CA TRP A 125 -15.76 6.81 1.06
C TRP A 125 -16.07 5.62 0.17
N ASN A 126 -16.68 4.60 0.73
CA ASN A 126 -17.33 3.52 0.01
C ASN A 126 -18.84 3.68 0.13
N VAL A 127 -19.52 3.90 -0.99
CA VAL A 127 -20.98 3.98 -1.08
C VAL A 127 -21.45 2.90 -2.05
N ASP A 128 -22.12 1.90 -1.52
CA ASP A 128 -22.69 0.77 -2.28
C ASP A 128 -21.67 0.11 -3.23
N GLY A 129 -20.45 -0.10 -2.74
CA GLY A 129 -19.37 -0.72 -3.49
C GLY A 129 -18.72 0.18 -4.54
N THR A 130 -18.95 1.50 -4.47
CA THR A 130 -18.31 2.52 -5.31
C THR A 130 -17.45 3.42 -4.42
N LEU A 131 -16.17 3.57 -4.75
CA LEU A 131 -15.30 4.53 -4.06
C LEU A 131 -15.64 5.95 -4.52
N LEU A 132 -15.96 6.81 -3.57
CA LEU A 132 -16.08 8.25 -3.80
C LEU A 132 -14.81 8.91 -3.27
N LEU A 133 -14.09 9.61 -4.14
CA LEU A 133 -12.89 10.35 -3.79
C LEU A 133 -13.15 11.84 -3.97
N LYS A 134 -12.93 12.62 -2.91
CA LYS A 134 -12.95 14.09 -2.98
C LYS A 134 -11.56 14.61 -2.65
N GLN A 135 -11.02 15.42 -3.54
CA GLN A 135 -9.73 16.07 -3.31
C GLN A 135 -9.83 17.05 -2.16
N LYS A 136 -8.82 17.07 -1.30
CA LYS A 136 -8.69 18.06 -0.23
C LYS A 136 -8.20 19.38 -0.79
N GLU A 137 -8.71 20.49 -0.26
CA GLU A 137 -8.23 21.83 -0.58
C GLU A 137 -6.92 22.14 0.15
N SER A 138 -6.79 21.61 1.37
CA SER A 138 -5.56 21.64 2.16
C SER A 138 -5.47 20.40 3.04
N TRP A 139 -4.28 20.16 3.63
CA TRP A 139 -4.09 19.01 4.52
C TRP A 139 -4.91 19.12 5.82
N ASN A 140 -5.27 20.34 6.24
CA ASN A 140 -6.01 20.62 7.48
C ASN A 140 -7.10 21.66 7.23
N GLU A 141 -8.20 21.23 6.63
CA GLU A 141 -9.34 22.10 6.31
C GLU A 141 -10.16 22.53 7.55
N TYR A 142 -10.06 21.78 8.65
CA TYR A 142 -10.87 21.96 9.86
C TYR A 142 -9.99 22.01 11.11
N PRO A 143 -9.16 23.05 11.28
CA PRO A 143 -8.15 23.12 12.36
C PRO A 143 -8.75 23.02 13.77
N ASP A 144 -9.88 23.68 14.01
CA ASP A 144 -10.55 23.67 15.33
C ASP A 144 -11.08 22.27 15.68
N ILE A 145 -11.66 21.59 14.69
CA ILE A 145 -12.18 20.23 14.88
C ILE A 145 -11.02 19.26 15.10
N ARG A 146 -9.91 19.43 14.35
CA ARG A 146 -8.68 18.65 14.54
C ARG A 146 -8.14 18.77 15.95
N GLU A 147 -8.04 20.01 16.49
CA GLU A 147 -7.53 20.24 17.84
C GLU A 147 -8.42 19.57 18.89
N TYR A 148 -9.75 19.71 18.77
CA TYR A 148 -10.69 19.03 19.65
C TYR A 148 -10.54 17.50 19.57
N PHE A 149 -10.45 16.94 18.37
CA PHE A 149 -10.30 15.50 18.16
C PHE A 149 -8.95 14.98 18.68
N HIS A 150 -7.87 15.76 18.57
CA HIS A 150 -6.59 15.45 19.15
C HIS A 150 -6.61 15.24 20.67
N GLN A 151 -7.47 15.98 21.36
CA GLN A 151 -7.71 15.76 22.80
C GLN A 151 -8.44 14.45 23.04
N MET A 152 -9.43 14.11 22.22
CA MET A 152 -10.19 12.87 22.33
C MET A 152 -9.31 11.61 22.11
N VAL A 153 -8.40 11.62 21.15
CA VAL A 153 -7.55 10.45 20.87
C VAL A 153 -6.55 10.15 22.00
N ARG A 154 -6.32 11.11 22.91
CA ARG A 154 -5.51 10.94 24.12
C ARG A 154 -6.27 10.31 25.28
N LEU A 155 -7.61 10.22 25.20
CA LEU A 155 -8.41 9.63 26.25
C LEU A 155 -8.15 8.13 26.40
N PRO A 156 -8.08 7.60 27.62
CA PRO A 156 -7.97 6.17 27.85
C PRO A 156 -9.09 5.41 27.14
N GLY A 157 -8.75 4.38 26.41
CA GLY A 157 -9.72 3.52 25.72
C GLY A 157 -10.09 3.96 24.29
N PHE A 158 -9.73 5.16 23.82
CA PHE A 158 -10.01 5.58 22.45
C PHE A 158 -9.50 4.56 21.41
N TRP A 159 -8.26 4.14 21.52
CA TRP A 159 -7.66 3.18 20.58
C TRP A 159 -8.30 1.80 20.66
N LYS A 160 -8.80 1.41 21.84
CA LYS A 160 -9.61 0.18 21.96
C LYS A 160 -10.93 0.31 21.21
N LEU A 161 -11.59 1.46 21.34
CA LEU A 161 -12.83 1.76 20.60
C LEU A 161 -12.55 1.79 19.09
N PHE A 162 -11.48 2.46 18.67
CA PHE A 162 -11.04 2.50 17.27
C PHE A 162 -10.88 1.10 16.70
N ASP A 163 -10.17 0.23 17.42
CA ASP A 163 -9.95 -1.15 17.01
C ASP A 163 -11.26 -1.96 16.93
N GLN A 164 -12.16 -1.79 17.89
CA GLN A 164 -13.46 -2.48 17.93
C GLN A 164 -14.42 -1.99 16.84
N SER A 165 -14.29 -0.72 16.45
CA SER A 165 -15.14 -0.05 15.47
C SER A 165 -14.39 0.28 14.17
N TYR A 166 -13.45 -0.56 13.79
CA TYR A 166 -12.55 -0.32 12.64
C TYR A 166 -13.26 0.10 11.35
N PRO A 167 -14.41 -0.53 10.93
CA PRO A 167 -15.15 -0.11 9.74
C PRO A 167 -15.82 1.27 9.85
N PHE A 168 -15.97 1.79 11.08
CA PHE A 168 -16.49 3.16 11.29
C PHE A 168 -15.43 4.20 10.92
N PHE A 169 -14.16 3.94 11.21
CA PHE A 169 -13.04 4.85 10.98
C PHE A 169 -12.36 4.65 9.63
N ASN A 170 -12.61 3.53 8.97
CA ASN A 170 -11.97 3.19 7.70
C ASN A 170 -13.00 2.91 6.61
N THR A 171 -12.67 3.34 5.41
CA THR A 171 -13.30 2.89 4.18
C THR A 171 -12.70 1.55 3.83
N ILE A 172 -13.55 0.55 3.66
CA ILE A 172 -13.17 -0.81 3.30
C ILE A 172 -13.95 -1.16 2.04
N LEU A 173 -13.26 -1.56 0.98
CA LEU A 173 -13.85 -2.06 -0.25
C LEU A 173 -13.22 -3.40 -0.61
N GLU A 174 -14.00 -4.48 -0.55
CA GLU A 174 -13.69 -5.71 -1.28
C GLU A 174 -14.27 -5.59 -2.69
N TRP A 175 -13.48 -5.94 -3.71
CA TRP A 175 -13.87 -5.82 -5.10
C TRP A 175 -13.56 -7.10 -5.89
N ASP A 176 -14.32 -7.34 -6.95
CA ASP A 176 -14.15 -8.44 -7.90
C ASP A 176 -14.28 -7.89 -9.33
N GLY A 177 -13.35 -8.28 -10.20
CA GLY A 177 -13.27 -7.83 -11.59
C GLY A 177 -12.78 -6.40 -11.74
N THR A 178 -13.62 -5.40 -11.46
CA THR A 178 -13.33 -3.97 -11.69
C THR A 178 -13.72 -3.14 -10.47
N ILE A 179 -12.86 -2.20 -10.09
CA ILE A 179 -13.13 -1.23 -9.02
C ILE A 179 -14.00 -0.11 -9.61
N ARG A 180 -15.16 0.13 -8.98
CA ARG A 180 -16.02 1.28 -9.32
C ARG A 180 -15.61 2.48 -8.49
N TYR A 181 -15.44 3.63 -9.14
CA TYR A 181 -15.06 4.87 -8.44
C TYR A 181 -15.63 6.12 -9.11
N GLN A 182 -15.73 7.20 -8.33
CA GLN A 182 -16.03 8.55 -8.78
C GLN A 182 -15.04 9.51 -8.11
N ILE A 183 -14.44 10.40 -8.89
CA ILE A 183 -13.41 11.33 -8.43
C ILE A 183 -13.91 12.76 -8.61
N HIS A 184 -13.95 13.50 -7.51
CA HIS A 184 -14.23 14.93 -7.48
C HIS A 184 -12.92 15.68 -7.24
N GLN A 185 -12.35 16.23 -8.30
CA GLN A 185 -11.07 16.92 -8.31
C GLN A 185 -11.22 18.34 -8.84
N ASP A 186 -10.64 19.31 -8.14
CA ASP A 186 -10.46 20.65 -8.65
C ASP A 186 -9.27 20.68 -9.63
N LYS A 187 -9.48 21.24 -10.85
CA LYS A 187 -8.45 21.29 -11.89
C LYS A 187 -7.24 22.17 -11.54
N GLN A 188 -7.36 23.05 -10.55
CA GLN A 188 -6.30 23.99 -10.16
C GLN A 188 -5.43 23.49 -8.98
N PHE A 189 -5.55 22.24 -8.63
CA PHE A 189 -4.89 21.70 -7.46
C PHE A 189 -3.36 21.56 -7.64
N ASP A 190 -2.61 22.12 -6.69
CA ASP A 190 -1.16 22.07 -6.67
C ASP A 190 -0.65 21.02 -5.66
N PHE A 191 -0.34 19.84 -6.15
CA PHE A 191 0.20 18.73 -5.35
C PHE A 191 1.52 19.08 -4.62
N SER A 192 2.28 20.08 -5.10
CA SER A 192 3.54 20.48 -4.47
C SER A 192 3.33 21.03 -3.06
N LYS A 193 2.16 21.61 -2.78
CA LYS A 193 1.79 22.13 -1.46
C LYS A 193 1.66 21.04 -0.41
N PHE A 194 1.26 19.82 -0.80
CA PHE A 194 1.16 18.69 0.10
C PHE A 194 2.52 18.04 0.38
N ARG A 195 3.42 17.98 -0.58
CA ARG A 195 4.79 17.46 -0.39
C ARG A 195 5.62 18.28 0.60
N LYS A 196 5.43 19.61 0.63
CA LYS A 196 6.18 20.49 1.56
C LYS A 196 5.77 20.33 3.03
N VAL A 197 4.57 19.83 3.31
CA VAL A 197 4.08 19.64 4.68
C VAL A 197 4.76 18.44 5.36
N HIS A 198 5.30 17.50 4.58
CA HIS A 198 6.05 16.35 5.12
C HIS A 198 7.42 16.72 5.73
N THR A 199 7.99 17.90 5.41
CA THR A 199 9.28 18.33 5.98
C THR A 199 9.18 18.89 7.38
N HIS A 200 7.99 19.20 7.87
CA HIS A 200 7.75 19.55 9.25
C HIS A 200 7.16 18.32 9.97
N HIS A 201 8.04 17.49 10.53
CA HIS A 201 7.68 16.63 11.63
C HIS A 201 7.04 17.51 12.72
N GLU A 202 5.71 17.63 12.74
CA GLU A 202 5.09 17.73 14.05
C GLU A 202 5.45 16.39 14.72
N PRO A 203 6.15 16.43 15.86
CA PRO A 203 6.35 15.22 16.62
C PRO A 203 4.95 14.63 16.80
N SER A 204 4.75 13.40 16.36
CA SER A 204 3.57 12.63 16.67
C SER A 204 3.57 12.40 18.17
N GLU A 205 3.26 13.46 18.91
CA GLU A 205 3.01 13.46 20.34
C GLU A 205 1.66 12.80 20.59
N GLY A 206 1.59 11.55 20.40
CA GLY A 206 0.36 10.82 20.68
C GLY A 206 0.52 9.37 20.33
N ILE A 207 1.23 8.65 21.20
CA ILE A 207 0.89 7.27 21.64
C ILE A 207 0.38 6.32 20.54
N VAL A 208 0.86 6.40 19.31
CA VAL A 208 1.12 5.19 18.57
C VAL A 208 2.51 4.75 19.03
N GLN A 209 2.57 3.88 20.03
CA GLN A 209 3.82 3.23 20.37
C GLN A 209 4.34 2.62 19.08
N LYS A 210 5.37 3.25 18.46
CA LYS A 210 6.11 2.62 17.37
C LYS A 210 6.39 1.20 17.84
N PRO A 211 5.98 0.17 17.11
CA PRO A 211 6.29 -1.18 17.54
C PRO A 211 7.79 -1.24 17.77
N THR A 212 8.19 -1.62 18.97
CA THR A 212 9.62 -1.71 19.29
C THR A 212 10.29 -2.63 18.27
N PRO A 213 11.55 -2.40 17.90
CA PRO A 213 12.28 -3.27 16.97
C PRO A 213 12.20 -4.76 17.33
N SER A 214 12.02 -5.07 18.62
CA SER A 214 11.76 -6.44 19.11
C SER A 214 10.40 -6.98 18.66
N LYS A 215 9.32 -6.18 18.69
CA LYS A 215 7.98 -6.62 18.24
C LYS A 215 7.94 -6.88 16.74
N GLN A 216 8.61 -6.04 15.93
CA GLN A 216 8.72 -6.25 14.48
C GLN A 216 9.49 -7.53 14.14
N LYS A 217 10.62 -7.77 14.83
CA LYS A 217 11.41 -9.00 14.68
C LYS A 217 10.62 -10.25 15.07
N ILE A 218 9.79 -10.16 16.12
CA ILE A 218 8.92 -11.27 16.54
C ILE A 218 7.85 -11.53 15.47
N LYS A 219 7.18 -10.49 14.94
CA LYS A 219 6.20 -10.63 13.85
C LYS A 219 6.82 -11.28 12.61
N ALA A 220 7.96 -10.79 12.14
CA ALA A 220 8.67 -11.34 10.99
C ALA A 220 9.09 -12.81 11.22
N ARG A 221 9.50 -13.16 12.45
CA ARG A 221 9.84 -14.54 12.81
C ARG A 221 8.60 -15.44 12.82
N MET A 222 7.48 -14.98 13.39
CA MET A 222 6.21 -15.72 13.36
C MET A 222 5.69 -15.89 11.93
N ALA A 223 5.82 -14.88 11.09
CA ALA A 223 5.40 -14.94 9.70
C ALA A 223 6.06 -16.12 8.94
N ARG A 224 7.34 -16.39 9.19
CA ARG A 224 8.07 -17.53 8.58
C ARG A 224 7.42 -18.89 8.88
N PHE A 225 6.83 -19.06 10.05
CA PHE A 225 6.19 -20.33 10.45
C PHE A 225 4.72 -20.39 9.98
N VAL A 226 4.02 -19.27 9.97
CA VAL A 226 2.59 -19.23 9.66
C VAL A 226 2.34 -19.20 8.15
N ARG A 227 3.16 -18.48 7.37
CA ARG A 227 2.95 -18.33 5.93
C ARG A 227 2.88 -19.65 5.16
N PRO A 228 3.75 -20.65 5.35
CA PRO A 228 3.62 -21.94 4.64
C PRO A 228 2.29 -22.67 4.90
N LEU A 229 1.62 -22.35 6.01
CA LEU A 229 0.32 -22.95 6.35
C LEU A 229 -0.84 -22.28 5.62
N ILE A 230 -0.71 -20.98 5.30
CA ILE A 230 -1.78 -20.15 4.74
C ILE A 230 -1.57 -19.77 3.26
N SER A 231 -0.35 -19.92 2.74
CA SER A 231 0.00 -19.71 1.32
C SER A 231 0.70 -20.94 0.74
N ALA A 232 0.41 -21.22 -0.53
CA ALA A 232 1.18 -22.17 -1.34
C ALA A 232 2.42 -21.53 -2.00
N HIS A 233 2.52 -20.21 -2.00
CA HIS A 233 3.54 -19.42 -2.70
C HIS A 233 4.67 -18.99 -1.76
N THR A 234 5.51 -19.94 -1.34
CA THR A 234 6.62 -19.65 -0.41
C THR A 234 7.95 -19.33 -1.11
N ASN A 235 8.09 -19.75 -2.37
CA ASN A 235 9.29 -19.53 -3.18
C ASN A 235 8.86 -18.96 -4.54
N ILE A 236 8.84 -17.62 -4.66
CA ILE A 236 8.44 -16.92 -5.87
C ILE A 236 9.69 -16.41 -6.58
N ASP A 237 9.85 -16.83 -7.85
CA ASP A 237 10.83 -16.26 -8.76
C ASP A 237 10.24 -14.99 -9.40
N VAL A 238 10.55 -13.83 -8.83
CA VAL A 238 9.98 -12.53 -9.22
C VAL A 238 10.17 -12.24 -10.72
N PRO A 239 11.35 -12.40 -11.34
CA PRO A 239 11.53 -12.15 -12.77
C PRO A 239 10.59 -12.91 -13.70
N ARG A 240 10.07 -14.06 -13.26
CA ARG A 240 9.13 -14.86 -14.07
C ARG A 240 7.67 -14.37 -14.03
N ILE A 241 7.32 -13.60 -13.02
CA ILE A 241 5.94 -13.14 -12.83
C ILE A 241 5.74 -11.66 -13.18
N VAL A 242 6.83 -10.88 -13.27
CA VAL A 242 6.81 -9.49 -13.71
C VAL A 242 7.05 -9.39 -15.21
N CYS A 243 6.65 -8.23 -15.78
CA CYS A 243 6.83 -7.92 -17.18
C CYS A 243 7.48 -6.55 -17.39
N CYS A 244 7.98 -6.31 -18.58
CA CYS A 244 8.53 -5.02 -18.97
C CYS A 244 7.45 -3.93 -18.97
N LEU A 245 7.71 -2.81 -18.32
CA LEU A 245 6.81 -1.65 -18.27
C LEU A 245 6.58 -0.99 -19.65
N LEU A 246 7.51 -1.16 -20.61
CA LEU A 246 7.37 -0.56 -21.93
C LEU A 246 6.58 -1.42 -22.91
N CYS A 247 6.85 -2.73 -22.94
CA CYS A 247 6.32 -3.56 -24.01
C CYS A 247 5.58 -4.82 -23.52
N GLY A 248 5.51 -5.03 -22.19
CA GLY A 248 4.92 -6.23 -21.60
C GLY A 248 5.73 -7.52 -21.84
N GLY A 249 6.94 -7.42 -22.37
CA GLY A 249 7.81 -8.58 -22.65
C GLY A 249 8.32 -9.22 -21.36
N LYS A 250 8.78 -10.48 -21.47
CA LYS A 250 9.38 -11.22 -20.35
C LYS A 250 10.71 -10.60 -19.94
N LEU A 251 10.98 -10.59 -18.64
CA LEU A 251 12.25 -10.19 -18.07
C LEU A 251 13.12 -11.43 -17.81
N SER A 252 14.43 -11.32 -18.04
CA SER A 252 15.38 -12.39 -17.80
C SER A 252 16.59 -11.88 -17.02
N LEU A 253 16.99 -12.64 -16.01
CA LEU A 253 18.33 -12.53 -15.41
C LEU A 253 19.32 -13.22 -16.33
N MET A 254 20.43 -12.57 -16.64
CA MET A 254 21.52 -13.21 -17.39
C MET A 254 22.43 -14.04 -16.47
N SER A 255 22.65 -13.61 -15.23
CA SER A 255 23.38 -14.36 -14.19
C SER A 255 22.99 -13.90 -12.77
N HIS A 256 23.38 -14.65 -11.73
CA HIS A 256 23.19 -14.24 -10.33
C HIS A 256 24.05 -13.03 -9.91
N ALA A 257 25.04 -12.65 -10.73
CA ALA A 257 25.90 -11.50 -10.50
C ALA A 257 25.38 -10.23 -11.19
N ASP A 258 24.26 -10.31 -11.93
CA ASP A 258 23.75 -9.18 -12.69
C ASP A 258 23.15 -8.11 -11.78
N THR A 259 23.46 -6.88 -12.11
CA THR A 259 22.92 -5.69 -11.45
C THR A 259 21.65 -5.17 -12.13
N TYR A 260 21.16 -5.89 -13.14
CA TYR A 260 19.94 -5.55 -13.88
C TYR A 260 19.25 -6.80 -14.45
N VAL A 261 17.97 -6.67 -14.75
CA VAL A 261 17.20 -7.59 -15.58
C VAL A 261 16.98 -6.96 -16.95
N THR A 262 16.93 -7.76 -18.02
CA THR A 262 16.74 -7.29 -19.40
C THR A 262 15.44 -7.82 -19.97
N CYS A 263 14.72 -6.95 -20.68
CA CYS A 263 13.54 -7.37 -21.44
C CYS A 263 13.97 -8.13 -22.71
N SER A 264 13.40 -9.33 -22.89
CA SER A 264 13.70 -10.18 -24.05
C SER A 264 13.14 -9.66 -25.38
N ARG A 265 12.26 -8.62 -25.35
CA ARG A 265 11.60 -8.07 -26.55
C ARG A 265 12.16 -6.71 -26.98
N CYS A 266 12.37 -5.78 -26.04
CA CYS A 266 12.81 -4.42 -26.34
C CYS A 266 14.17 -4.06 -25.74
N GLU A 267 14.85 -5.04 -25.14
CA GLU A 267 16.20 -4.93 -24.54
C GLU A 267 16.33 -3.91 -23.40
N THR A 268 15.23 -3.27 -23.00
CA THR A 268 15.20 -2.36 -21.86
C THR A 268 15.69 -3.06 -20.60
N ARG A 269 16.54 -2.38 -19.84
CA ARG A 269 17.16 -2.87 -18.62
C ARG A 269 16.55 -2.20 -17.40
N PHE A 270 16.34 -2.97 -16.35
CA PHE A 270 15.82 -2.53 -15.06
C PHE A 270 16.84 -2.90 -13.97
N PRO A 271 17.27 -1.93 -13.15
CA PRO A 271 18.34 -2.18 -12.20
C PRO A 271 17.90 -3.07 -11.03
N ILE A 272 18.87 -3.79 -10.48
CA ILE A 272 18.81 -4.46 -9.19
C ILE A 272 19.72 -3.69 -8.25
N ARG A 273 19.16 -3.08 -7.19
CA ARG A 273 19.94 -2.36 -6.18
C ARG A 273 19.65 -2.93 -4.80
N ALA A 274 20.68 -3.18 -4.02
CA ALA A 274 20.56 -3.82 -2.70
C ALA A 274 19.73 -5.13 -2.72
N GLY A 275 19.80 -5.90 -3.82
CA GLY A 275 19.06 -7.15 -4.01
C GLY A 275 17.58 -6.97 -4.36
N LEU A 276 17.11 -5.74 -4.59
CA LEU A 276 15.73 -5.42 -4.96
C LEU A 276 15.65 -5.07 -6.44
N LEU A 277 14.71 -5.73 -7.13
CA LEU A 277 14.38 -5.42 -8.52
C LEU A 277 13.56 -4.12 -8.56
N ARG A 278 14.06 -3.13 -9.31
CA ARG A 278 13.47 -1.81 -9.44
C ARG A 278 12.85 -1.63 -10.82
N LEU A 279 11.54 -1.68 -10.87
CA LEU A 279 10.73 -1.54 -12.08
C LEU A 279 10.04 -0.17 -12.05
N LEU A 280 10.84 0.89 -12.22
CA LEU A 280 10.42 2.27 -12.28
C LEU A 280 10.84 2.87 -13.63
N ARG A 281 9.95 3.66 -14.27
CA ARG A 281 10.23 4.23 -15.61
C ARG A 281 11.44 5.15 -15.61
N GLU A 282 11.65 5.92 -14.55
CA GLU A 282 12.77 6.84 -14.38
C GLU A 282 14.12 6.14 -14.17
N GLU A 283 14.13 4.84 -13.87
CA GLU A 283 15.35 4.05 -13.66
C GLU A 283 15.69 3.10 -14.82
N MET A 284 14.85 3.07 -15.87
CA MET A 284 15.10 2.25 -17.06
C MET A 284 16.28 2.77 -17.87
N THR A 285 17.01 1.84 -18.49
CA THR A 285 18.05 2.13 -19.50
C THR A 285 17.85 1.26 -20.73
N HIS A 286 18.27 1.76 -21.89
CA HIS A 286 18.28 1.02 -23.16
C HIS A 286 19.65 0.48 -23.46
#